data_03b4a3de86305a0218c2632766a6b883
#
_entry.id   03b4a3de86305a0218c2632766a6b883
#
_cell.length_a   1.000
_cell.length_b   1.000
_cell.length_c   1.000
_cell.angle_alpha   90.00
_cell.angle_beta   90.00
_cell.angle_gamma   90.00
#
_symmetry.space_group_name_H-M   'P 1'
#
loop_
_entity.id
_entity.type
_entity.pdbx_description
1 polymer ?
#
loop_
_entity_poly.entity_id
_entity_poly.type
_entity_poly.pdbx_seq_one_letter_code
_entity_poly.pdbx_strand_id
1 'polypeptide(L)' 'MNDNTPATLNEMINLLESMQSDYNKFYDDGNASAGTRVRKAMQQVKTTAQEVRLHVQETKNSK' A
#
# COMPACT_ATOMS: atom_id res chain seq x y z
N MET A 1 6.99 17.44 -11.01
CA MET A 1 7.18 16.47 -9.92
C MET A 1 7.01 17.13 -8.56
N ASN A 2 6.24 16.54 -7.73
CA ASN A 2 5.95 17.08 -6.41
C ASN A 2 6.92 16.53 -5.39
N ASP A 3 7.84 17.36 -4.91
CA ASP A 3 8.85 16.92 -3.95
C ASP A 3 8.28 16.71 -2.57
N ASN A 4 7.03 17.11 -2.35
CA ASN A 4 6.39 16.94 -1.04
C ASN A 4 5.74 15.58 -0.86
N THR A 5 5.78 14.74 -1.90
CA THR A 5 5.19 13.41 -1.80
C THR A 5 5.99 12.57 -0.83
N PRO A 6 5.37 12.06 0.24
CA PRO A 6 6.11 11.22 1.19
C PRO A 6 6.61 9.94 0.55
N ALA A 7 7.76 9.47 1.00
CA ALA A 7 8.29 8.18 0.53
C ALA A 7 7.28 7.07 0.80
N THR A 8 6.52 7.17 1.90
CA THR A 8 5.50 6.20 2.25
C THR A 8 4.44 6.05 1.17
N LEU A 9 4.07 7.15 0.53
CA LEU A 9 3.09 7.08 -0.55
C LEU A 9 3.66 6.33 -1.74
N ASN A 10 4.92 6.59 -2.09
CA ASN A 10 5.56 5.87 -3.18
C ASN A 10 5.69 4.40 -2.88
N GLU A 11 6.01 4.06 -1.63
CA GLU A 11 6.07 2.67 -1.21
C GLU A 11 4.72 1.99 -1.34
N MET A 12 3.64 2.71 -1.00
CA MET A 12 2.30 2.16 -1.10
C MET A 12 1.94 1.89 -2.56
N ILE A 13 2.29 2.82 -3.45
CA ILE A 13 2.04 2.64 -4.88
C ILE A 13 2.80 1.41 -5.40
N ASN A 14 4.08 1.30 -5.06
CA ASN A 14 4.89 0.16 -5.48
C ASN A 14 4.33 -1.14 -4.95
N LEU A 15 3.89 -1.13 -3.71
CA LEU A 15 3.32 -2.32 -3.08
C LEU A 15 2.05 -2.76 -3.80
N LEU A 16 1.17 -1.81 -4.12
CA LEU A 16 -0.06 -2.12 -4.83
C LEU A 16 0.23 -2.67 -6.21
N GLU A 17 1.19 -2.07 -6.91
CA GLU A 17 1.55 -2.55 -8.24
C GLU A 17 2.14 -3.95 -8.20
N SER A 18 2.99 -4.21 -7.21
CA SER A 18 3.66 -5.51 -7.13
C SER A 18 2.71 -6.63 -6.76
N MET A 19 1.60 -6.32 -6.08
CA MET A 19 0.67 -7.37 -5.70
C MET A 19 -0.44 -7.58 -6.72
N GLN A 20 -0.48 -6.76 -7.77
CA GLN A 20 -1.57 -6.86 -8.75
C GLN A 20 -1.63 -8.24 -9.41
N SER A 21 -0.46 -8.82 -9.70
CA SER A 21 -0.39 -10.14 -10.30
C SER A 21 -1.01 -11.20 -9.38
N ASP A 22 -0.68 -11.14 -8.09
CA ASP A 22 -1.24 -12.08 -7.12
C ASP A 22 -2.73 -11.88 -6.95
N TYR A 23 -3.16 -10.64 -6.96
CA TYR A 23 -4.58 -10.31 -6.86
C TYR A 23 -5.34 -10.98 -8.02
N ASN A 24 -4.83 -10.83 -9.24
CA ASN A 24 -5.46 -11.42 -10.41
C ASN A 24 -5.44 -12.93 -10.35
N LYS A 25 -4.33 -13.53 -9.93
CA LYS A 25 -4.23 -14.99 -9.82
C LYS A 25 -5.23 -15.55 -8.82
N PHE A 26 -5.43 -14.84 -7.73
CA PHE A 26 -6.37 -15.29 -6.72
C PHE A 26 -7.81 -15.27 -7.27
N TYR A 27 -8.21 -14.17 -7.88
CA TYR A 27 -9.60 -14.03 -8.32
C TYR A 27 -9.89 -14.75 -9.62
N ASP A 28 -8.90 -14.82 -10.53
CA ASP A 28 -9.12 -15.47 -11.82
C ASP A 28 -8.92 -16.97 -11.75
N ASP A 29 -7.90 -17.42 -11.01
CA ASP A 29 -7.50 -18.83 -11.00
C ASP A 29 -7.78 -19.53 -9.69
N GLY A 30 -8.23 -18.82 -8.67
CA GLY A 30 -8.47 -19.42 -7.36
C GLY A 30 -7.18 -19.85 -6.67
N ASN A 31 -6.07 -19.20 -6.96
CA ASN A 31 -4.78 -19.58 -6.41
C ASN A 31 -4.69 -19.17 -4.93
N ALA A 32 -4.71 -20.19 -4.04
CA ALA A 32 -4.74 -19.92 -2.61
C ALA A 32 -3.47 -19.23 -2.10
N SER A 33 -2.33 -19.61 -2.66
CA SER A 33 -1.07 -18.96 -2.26
C SER A 33 -1.06 -17.50 -2.63
N ALA A 34 -1.62 -17.16 -3.79
CA ALA A 34 -1.72 -15.78 -4.21
C ALA A 34 -2.62 -14.99 -3.25
N GLY A 35 -3.71 -15.62 -2.79
CA GLY A 35 -4.59 -14.99 -1.82
C GLY A 35 -3.88 -14.66 -0.52
N THR A 36 -3.02 -15.56 -0.05
CA THR A 36 -2.25 -15.31 1.16
C THR A 36 -1.30 -14.12 0.96
N ARG A 37 -0.67 -14.04 -0.21
CA ARG A 37 0.23 -12.91 -0.50
C ARG A 37 -0.53 -11.60 -0.59
N VAL A 38 -1.75 -11.63 -1.16
CA VAL A 38 -2.59 -10.42 -1.21
C VAL A 38 -2.92 -9.95 0.20
N ARG A 39 -3.28 -10.87 1.10
CA ARG A 39 -3.60 -10.50 2.47
C ARG A 39 -2.42 -9.85 3.17
N LYS A 40 -1.22 -10.41 2.97
CA LYS A 40 -0.01 -9.82 3.56
C LYS A 40 0.27 -8.44 3.00
N ALA A 41 0.11 -8.27 1.68
CA ALA A 41 0.31 -6.98 1.06
C ALA A 41 -0.68 -5.95 1.59
N MET A 42 -1.93 -6.35 1.77
CA MET A 42 -2.94 -5.45 2.32
C MET A 42 -2.62 -5.05 3.75
N GLN A 43 -2.03 -5.94 4.53
CA GLN A 43 -1.60 -5.61 5.88
C GLN A 43 -0.54 -4.51 5.85
N GLN A 44 0.39 -4.61 4.90
CA GLN A 44 1.42 -3.58 4.73
C GLN A 44 0.82 -2.27 4.24
N VAL A 45 -0.15 -2.35 3.32
CA VAL A 45 -0.85 -1.16 2.84
C VAL A 45 -1.53 -0.47 4.01
N LYS A 46 -2.16 -1.23 4.89
CA LYS A 46 -2.83 -0.67 6.06
C LYS A 46 -1.83 0.10 6.93
N THR A 47 -0.68 -0.50 7.20
CA THR A 47 0.35 0.12 8.02
C THR A 47 0.88 1.39 7.36
N THR A 48 1.16 1.31 6.06
CA THR A 48 1.68 2.46 5.31
C THR A 48 0.64 3.58 5.26
N ALA A 49 -0.63 3.21 5.06
CA ALA A 49 -1.70 4.20 5.05
C ALA A 49 -1.79 4.93 6.37
N GLN A 50 -1.60 4.21 7.48
CA GLN A 50 -1.63 4.81 8.80
C GLN A 50 -0.48 5.82 8.94
N GLU A 51 0.69 5.50 8.43
CA GLU A 51 1.83 6.41 8.47
C GLU A 51 1.56 7.68 7.67
N VAL A 52 0.94 7.54 6.51
CA VAL A 52 0.59 8.70 5.70
C VAL A 52 -0.40 9.59 6.45
N ARG A 53 -1.39 8.98 7.11
CA ARG A 53 -2.38 9.74 7.87
C ARG A 53 -1.72 10.53 8.99
N LEU A 54 -0.78 9.90 9.68
CA LEU A 54 -0.07 10.58 10.76
C LEU A 54 0.78 11.73 10.22
N HIS A 55 1.44 11.50 9.10
CA HIS A 55 2.25 12.54 8.48
C HIS A 55 1.40 13.75 8.07
N VAL A 56 0.24 13.49 7.49
CA VAL A 56 -0.69 14.56 7.12
C VAL A 56 -1.12 15.34 8.35
N GLN A 57 -1.43 14.63 9.44
CA GLN A 57 -1.86 15.26 10.67
C GLN A 57 -0.76 16.15 11.24
N GLU A 58 0.47 15.67 11.24
CA GLU A 58 1.60 16.46 11.74
C GLU A 58 1.84 17.69 10.89
N THR A 59 1.74 17.54 9.59
CA THR A 59 1.94 18.66 8.68
C THR A 59 0.88 19.74 8.89
N LYS A 60 -0.36 19.31 9.08
CA LYS A 60 -1.43 20.27 9.34
C LYS A 60 -1.23 20.97 10.67
N ASN A 61 -0.77 20.26 11.68
CA ASN A 61 -0.63 20.82 13.02
C ASN A 61 0.57 21.76 13.13
N SER A 62 1.55 21.59 12.26
CA SER A 62 2.74 22.43 12.34
C SER A 62 2.53 23.79 11.70
N LYS A 63 1.38 24.04 11.14
CA LYS A 63 1.01 25.36 10.63
C LYS A 63 0.13 26.10 11.63
#